data_4702a7d05ea6bbd50b93747c807a1796
#
_entry.id   4702a7d05ea6bbd50b93747c807a1796
#
_cell.length_a   1.000
_cell.length_b   1.000
_cell.length_c   1.000
_cell.angle_alpha   90.00
_cell.angle_beta   90.00
_cell.angle_gamma   90.00
#
_symmetry.space_group_name_H-M   'P 1'
#
loop_
_entity.id
_entity.type
_entity.pdbx_description
1 polymer ?
#
loop_
_entity_poly.entity_id
_entity_poly.type
_entity_poly.pdbx_seq_one_letter_code
_entity_poly.pdbx_strand_id
1 'polypeptide(L)'
;YKAIRCKRQDFINYLSENVLDWHGSIKLVSLDVTYFESFKRVVETFESEFYGLVEQFLPDEATYMAMIQRAKDNDPIGFEREKYPIFEVAKERFSFTYNFSALSNMSDARLDAINEHNDFIKKKAKEDHIRNLERVEKQTQDRIADSVRHIIRSFSSQTITDKDGNQIVKPNRFQESSMLKHLELVKILNAFNIGNNSVINDMISDFEKAISPIARDQKNDFETLRDNDDTRLKIKSDMEAIISKFKI
;
A
#
# COMPACT_ATOMS: atom_id res chain seq x y z
N TYR A 1 -12.00 17.49 13.16
CA TYR A 1 -11.59 16.10 13.49
C TYR A 1 -11.80 15.12 12.33
N LYS A 2 -12.99 15.18 11.64
CA LYS A 2 -13.27 14.27 10.50
C LYS A 2 -12.18 14.37 9.42
N ALA A 3 -11.75 15.56 9.04
CA ALA A 3 -10.70 15.77 8.03
C ALA A 3 -9.36 15.11 8.45
N ILE A 4 -8.95 15.22 9.71
CA ILE A 4 -7.75 14.58 10.25
C ILE A 4 -7.86 13.05 10.14
N ARG A 5 -9.01 12.46 10.47
CA ARG A 5 -9.26 11.01 10.32
C ARG A 5 -9.20 10.56 8.86
N CYS A 6 -9.83 11.32 7.96
CA CYS A 6 -9.77 11.01 6.53
C CYS A 6 -8.32 11.06 6.04
N LYS A 7 -7.57 12.11 6.38
CA LYS A 7 -6.17 12.24 5.98
C LYS A 7 -5.30 11.08 6.49
N ARG A 8 -5.50 10.68 7.76
CA ARG A 8 -4.84 9.49 8.31
C ARG A 8 -5.17 8.22 7.50
N GLN A 9 -6.45 8.03 7.12
CA GLN A 9 -6.85 6.86 6.33
C GLN A 9 -6.24 6.88 4.93
N ASP A 10 -6.18 8.04 4.30
CA ASP A 10 -5.54 8.21 2.98
C ASP A 10 -4.05 7.82 3.05
N PHE A 11 -3.36 8.21 4.13
CA PHE A 11 -1.97 7.81 4.34
C PHE A 11 -1.81 6.31 4.56
N ILE A 12 -2.68 5.67 5.34
CA ILE A 12 -2.67 4.22 5.53
C ILE A 12 -2.89 3.49 4.20
N ASN A 13 -3.82 3.96 3.38
CA ASN A 13 -4.09 3.40 2.06
C ASN A 13 -2.87 3.57 1.15
N TYR A 14 -2.26 4.76 1.13
CA TYR A 14 -1.03 5.01 0.39
C TYR A 14 0.10 4.06 0.81
N LEU A 15 0.32 3.87 2.12
CA LEU A 15 1.32 2.91 2.61
C LEU A 15 1.00 1.49 2.16
N SER A 16 -0.27 1.05 2.23
CA SER A 16 -0.64 -0.31 1.83
C SER A 16 -0.36 -0.61 0.36
N GLU A 17 -0.40 0.42 -0.50
CA GLU A 17 -0.10 0.29 -1.93
C GLU A 17 1.42 0.36 -2.23
N ASN A 18 2.19 1.10 -1.44
CA ASN A 18 3.56 1.50 -1.78
C ASN A 18 4.67 0.87 -0.92
N VAL A 19 4.34 0.17 0.16
CA VAL A 19 5.33 -0.47 1.03
C VAL A 19 4.94 -1.91 1.35
N LEU A 20 5.90 -2.71 1.81
CA LEU A 20 5.66 -4.05 2.35
C LEU A 20 5.91 -4.07 3.85
N ASP A 21 5.19 -4.96 4.54
CA ASP A 21 5.39 -5.18 5.97
C ASP A 21 6.64 -6.03 6.21
N TRP A 22 7.59 -5.48 6.98
CA TRP A 22 8.76 -6.23 7.41
C TRP A 22 8.54 -6.90 8.77
N HIS A 23 8.43 -6.08 9.82
CA HIS A 23 8.20 -6.56 11.18
C HIS A 23 7.54 -5.47 12.04
N GLY A 24 6.44 -5.78 12.71
CA GLY A 24 5.72 -4.83 13.56
C GLY A 24 5.31 -3.56 12.78
N SER A 25 5.80 -2.41 13.22
CA SER A 25 5.57 -1.12 12.57
C SER A 25 6.58 -0.81 11.45
N ILE A 26 7.59 -1.67 11.24
CA ILE A 26 8.62 -1.46 10.22
C ILE A 26 8.07 -1.84 8.86
N LYS A 27 8.24 -0.94 7.90
CA LYS A 27 7.83 -1.09 6.50
C LYS A 27 9.05 -1.07 5.60
N LEU A 28 9.00 -1.83 4.51
CA LEU A 28 10.00 -1.79 3.44
C LEU A 28 9.54 -0.84 2.34
N VAL A 29 10.44 0.03 1.94
CA VAL A 29 10.29 0.91 0.77
C VAL A 29 11.33 0.51 -0.26
N SER A 30 10.99 0.61 -1.54
CA SER A 30 11.94 0.40 -2.63
C SER A 30 13.14 1.35 -2.51
N LEU A 31 14.35 0.81 -2.72
CA LEU A 31 15.60 1.58 -2.76
C LEU A 31 15.93 2.13 -4.16
N ASP A 32 15.06 1.96 -5.15
CA ASP A 32 15.19 2.74 -6.38
C ASP A 32 15.18 4.22 -6.04
N VAL A 33 16.24 4.92 -6.42
CA VAL A 33 16.48 6.31 -5.98
C VAL A 33 15.33 7.23 -6.38
N THR A 34 14.82 7.06 -7.60
CA THR A 34 13.72 7.89 -8.11
C THR A 34 12.43 7.61 -7.36
N TYR A 35 12.17 6.33 -7.10
CA TYR A 35 11.00 5.91 -6.34
C TYR A 35 11.08 6.36 -4.89
N PHE A 36 12.22 6.16 -4.22
CA PHE A 36 12.43 6.55 -2.83
C PHE A 36 12.26 8.06 -2.62
N GLU A 37 12.85 8.88 -3.49
CA GLU A 37 12.70 10.34 -3.42
C GLU A 37 11.25 10.79 -3.63
N SER A 38 10.53 10.14 -4.55
CA SER A 38 9.11 10.38 -4.75
C SER A 38 8.29 9.98 -3.53
N PHE A 39 8.54 8.79 -2.97
CA PHE A 39 7.89 8.30 -1.77
C PHE A 39 8.12 9.25 -0.58
N LYS A 40 9.37 9.66 -0.34
CA LYS A 40 9.76 10.59 0.73
C LYS A 40 8.98 11.91 0.62
N ARG A 41 8.92 12.50 -0.59
CA ARG A 41 8.15 13.73 -0.83
C ARG A 41 6.68 13.58 -0.47
N VAL A 42 6.09 12.44 -0.82
CA VAL A 42 4.68 12.17 -0.49
C VAL A 42 4.49 12.09 1.02
N VAL A 43 5.39 11.40 1.76
CA VAL A 43 5.35 11.32 3.22
C VAL A 43 5.47 12.71 3.85
N GLU A 44 6.42 13.54 3.40
CA GLU A 44 6.60 14.92 3.87
C GLU A 44 5.36 15.80 3.58
N THR A 45 4.72 15.59 2.43
CA THR A 45 3.47 16.29 2.09
C THR A 45 2.33 15.88 3.03
N PHE A 46 2.17 14.57 3.29
CA PHE A 46 1.18 14.08 4.24
C PHE A 46 1.40 14.63 5.64
N GLU A 47 2.65 14.69 6.11
CA GLU A 47 3.01 15.29 7.39
C GLU A 47 2.59 16.76 7.46
N SER A 48 2.97 17.56 6.47
CA SER A 48 2.62 18.99 6.39
C SER A 48 1.12 19.22 6.38
N GLU A 49 0.38 18.47 5.56
CA GLU A 49 -1.07 18.57 5.48
C GLU A 49 -1.76 18.10 6.76
N PHE A 50 -1.24 17.04 7.40
CA PHE A 50 -1.74 16.56 8.69
C PHE A 50 -1.63 17.65 9.77
N TYR A 51 -0.45 18.24 9.93
CA TYR A 51 -0.27 19.31 10.92
C TYR A 51 -1.05 20.56 10.56
N GLY A 52 -1.20 20.91 9.28
CA GLY A 52 -2.11 21.98 8.84
C GLY A 52 -3.57 21.75 9.26
N LEU A 53 -4.06 20.52 9.18
CA LEU A 53 -5.40 20.17 9.66
C LEU A 53 -5.50 20.17 11.19
N VAL A 54 -4.44 19.81 11.90
CA VAL A 54 -4.40 19.89 13.37
C VAL A 54 -4.45 21.35 13.82
N GLU A 55 -3.68 22.25 13.19
CA GLU A 55 -3.73 23.68 13.47
C GLU A 55 -5.10 24.30 13.19
N GLN A 56 -5.78 23.88 12.13
CA GLN A 56 -7.16 24.34 11.86
C GLN A 56 -8.16 23.81 12.89
N PHE A 57 -7.93 22.60 13.41
CA PHE A 57 -8.82 21.99 14.40
C PHE A 57 -8.59 22.51 15.82
N LEU A 58 -7.35 22.72 16.21
CA LEU A 58 -6.91 23.21 17.53
C LEU A 58 -5.94 24.39 17.37
N PRO A 59 -6.42 25.56 16.89
CA PRO A 59 -5.54 26.70 16.63
C PRO A 59 -4.99 27.31 17.93
N ASP A 60 -5.77 27.30 19.00
CA ASP A 60 -5.46 27.95 20.29
C ASP A 60 -6.19 27.28 21.44
N GLU A 61 -5.76 27.62 22.67
CA GLU A 61 -6.35 27.15 23.92
C GLU A 61 -7.80 27.59 24.08
N ALA A 62 -8.15 28.81 23.65
CA ALA A 62 -9.51 29.34 23.76
C ALA A 62 -10.51 28.50 22.95
N THR A 63 -10.12 28.11 21.72
CA THR A 63 -10.91 27.21 20.89
C THR A 63 -11.07 25.84 21.54
N TYR A 64 -9.99 25.30 22.12
CA TYR A 64 -10.04 24.04 22.85
C TYR A 64 -10.97 24.09 24.05
N MET A 65 -10.87 25.13 24.86
CA MET A 65 -11.76 25.35 26.02
C MET A 65 -13.22 25.51 25.61
N ALA A 66 -13.50 26.17 24.49
CA ALA A 66 -14.86 26.26 23.94
C ALA A 66 -15.39 24.88 23.49
N MET A 67 -14.54 23.99 22.95
CA MET A 67 -14.93 22.61 22.63
C MET A 67 -15.26 21.80 23.88
N ILE A 68 -14.49 21.94 24.95
CA ILE A 68 -14.76 21.30 26.25
C ILE A 68 -16.09 21.80 26.83
N GLN A 69 -16.33 23.10 26.79
CA GLN A 69 -17.59 23.67 27.27
C GLN A 69 -18.79 23.11 26.49
N ARG A 70 -18.70 23.05 25.15
CA ARG A 70 -19.76 22.44 24.33
C ARG A 70 -19.97 20.94 24.65
N ALA A 71 -18.90 20.19 24.93
CA ALA A 71 -19.04 18.79 25.35
C ALA A 71 -19.80 18.67 26.67
N LYS A 72 -19.52 19.56 27.65
CA LYS A 72 -20.24 19.65 28.92
C LYS A 72 -21.71 20.04 28.73
N ASP A 73 -21.98 21.00 27.85
CA ASP A 73 -23.34 21.47 27.57
C ASP A 73 -24.19 20.41 26.88
N ASN A 74 -23.56 19.58 26.02
CA ASN A 74 -24.24 18.51 25.30
C ASN A 74 -24.54 17.28 26.18
N ASP A 75 -23.70 16.99 27.16
CA ASP A 75 -23.87 15.86 28.09
C ASP A 75 -23.43 16.26 29.51
N PRO A 76 -24.24 17.06 30.23
CA PRO A 76 -23.88 17.53 31.57
C PRO A 76 -23.71 16.42 32.61
N ILE A 77 -24.41 15.29 32.42
CA ILE A 77 -24.41 14.16 33.38
C ILE A 77 -23.18 13.25 33.12
N GLY A 78 -22.85 13.00 31.87
CA GLY A 78 -21.72 12.14 31.50
C GLY A 78 -20.41 12.90 31.37
N PHE A 79 -20.38 14.23 31.56
CA PHE A 79 -19.17 15.02 31.40
C PHE A 79 -18.20 14.82 32.57
N GLU A 80 -17.01 14.32 32.27
CA GLU A 80 -15.90 14.17 33.20
C GLU A 80 -14.74 15.03 32.74
N ARG A 81 -14.44 16.12 33.49
CA ARG A 81 -13.39 17.10 33.14
C ARG A 81 -12.00 16.44 33.00
N GLU A 82 -11.74 15.44 33.79
CA GLU A 82 -10.47 14.69 33.85
C GLU A 82 -10.13 13.94 32.54
N LYS A 83 -11.13 13.66 31.72
CA LYS A 83 -10.94 13.04 30.38
C LYS A 83 -10.38 14.02 29.35
N TYR A 84 -10.39 15.31 29.64
CA TYR A 84 -9.92 16.36 28.77
C TYR A 84 -8.57 16.91 29.30
N PRO A 85 -7.43 16.55 28.69
CA PRO A 85 -6.12 17.03 29.14
C PRO A 85 -5.98 18.55 28.94
N ILE A 86 -4.87 19.13 29.40
CA ILE A 86 -4.52 20.50 29.06
C ILE A 86 -4.23 20.64 27.57
N PHE A 87 -4.33 21.86 27.03
CA PHE A 87 -4.26 22.12 25.59
C PHE A 87 -2.99 21.58 24.95
N GLU A 88 -1.82 21.78 25.54
CA GLU A 88 -0.54 21.32 25.06
C GLU A 88 -0.52 19.80 24.90
N VAL A 89 -0.95 19.08 25.94
CA VAL A 89 -1.02 17.62 25.92
C VAL A 89 -2.07 17.13 24.92
N ALA A 90 -3.19 17.83 24.76
CA ALA A 90 -4.19 17.50 23.75
C ALA A 90 -3.63 17.65 22.34
N LYS A 91 -2.84 18.68 22.07
CA LYS A 91 -2.20 18.95 20.78
C LYS A 91 -1.10 17.95 20.48
N GLU A 92 -0.28 17.58 21.45
CA GLU A 92 0.79 16.55 21.33
C GLU A 92 0.25 15.15 20.97
N ARG A 93 -1.01 14.85 21.31
CA ARG A 93 -1.65 13.57 20.91
C ARG A 93 -1.86 13.44 19.41
N PHE A 94 -1.83 14.55 18.67
CA PHE A 94 -1.81 14.55 17.21
C PHE A 94 -0.35 14.52 16.73
N SER A 95 0.24 13.34 16.67
CA SER A 95 1.62 13.17 16.23
C SER A 95 1.70 12.38 14.92
N PHE A 96 2.58 12.80 14.04
CA PHE A 96 2.99 12.09 12.84
C PHE A 96 4.50 11.92 12.90
N THR A 97 4.95 10.68 13.08
CA THR A 97 6.37 10.37 13.23
C THR A 97 6.78 9.25 12.30
N TYR A 98 7.92 9.41 11.66
CA TYR A 98 8.53 8.39 10.83
C TYR A 98 10.06 8.48 10.92
N ASN A 99 10.73 7.39 10.55
CA ASN A 99 12.18 7.33 10.44
C ASN A 99 12.56 6.42 9.28
N PHE A 100 13.49 6.84 8.47
CA PHE A 100 14.08 6.01 7.42
C PHE A 100 15.41 5.46 7.92
N SER A 101 15.57 4.14 7.84
CA SER A 101 16.83 3.47 8.12
C SER A 101 17.11 2.41 7.08
N ALA A 102 18.39 2.21 6.76
CA ALA A 102 18.79 1.09 5.93
C ALA A 102 18.50 -0.23 6.66
N LEU A 103 17.99 -1.21 5.91
CA LEU A 103 17.90 -2.57 6.43
C LEU A 103 19.33 -3.11 6.62
N SER A 104 19.71 -3.39 7.85
CA SER A 104 21.03 -3.96 8.13
C SER A 104 21.12 -5.38 7.57
N ASN A 105 22.15 -5.63 6.77
CA ASN A 105 22.47 -6.99 6.36
C ASN A 105 22.93 -7.78 7.60
N MET A 106 22.59 -9.07 7.67
CA MET A 106 23.00 -9.94 8.77
C MET A 106 24.53 -10.15 8.86
N SER A 107 25.29 -9.67 7.88
CA SER A 107 26.75 -9.58 7.89
C SER A 107 27.29 -8.32 8.59
N ASP A 108 26.43 -7.56 9.29
CA ASP A 108 26.88 -6.38 10.02
C ASP A 108 27.88 -6.81 11.11
N ALA A 109 29.09 -6.26 11.05
CA ALA A 109 30.18 -6.51 12.01
C ALA A 109 29.78 -6.25 13.47
N ARG A 110 28.69 -5.54 13.72
CA ARG A 110 28.10 -5.37 15.05
C ARG A 110 27.52 -6.66 15.62
N LEU A 111 27.05 -7.58 14.75
CA LEU A 111 26.60 -8.92 15.17
C LEU A 111 27.77 -9.84 15.49
N ASP A 112 28.94 -9.64 14.86
CA ASP A 112 30.16 -10.39 15.13
C ASP A 112 30.84 -9.92 16.42
N ALA A 113 30.67 -8.66 16.82
CA ALA A 113 31.20 -8.10 18.07
C ALA A 113 30.40 -8.49 19.33
N ILE A 114 29.22 -9.12 19.16
CA ILE A 114 28.44 -9.67 20.27
C ILE A 114 29.08 -11.01 20.64
N ASN A 115 29.86 -11.00 21.71
CA ASN A 115 30.67 -12.12 22.24
C ASN A 115 29.93 -13.48 22.24
N GLU A 116 30.74 -14.56 22.30
CA GLU A 116 30.39 -16.00 22.25
C GLU A 116 29.23 -16.46 23.15
N HIS A 117 28.81 -15.67 24.13
CA HIS A 117 27.65 -15.95 24.99
C HIS A 117 26.29 -15.70 24.35
N ASN A 118 26.22 -15.29 23.05
CA ASN A 118 24.99 -14.88 22.38
C ASN A 118 24.61 -15.70 21.14
N ASP A 119 25.02 -16.96 21.06
CA ASP A 119 24.58 -17.87 19.99
C ASP A 119 23.06 -17.97 19.90
N PHE A 120 22.38 -17.88 21.04
CA PHE A 120 20.92 -17.84 21.08
C PHE A 120 20.35 -16.59 20.38
N ILE A 121 20.93 -15.40 20.66
CA ILE A 121 20.47 -14.14 20.06
C ILE A 121 20.75 -14.15 18.56
N LYS A 122 21.96 -14.59 18.15
CA LYS A 122 22.32 -14.72 16.72
C LYS A 122 21.38 -15.69 16.01
N LYS A 123 21.11 -16.84 16.59
CA LYS A 123 20.19 -17.85 16.03
C LYS A 123 18.79 -17.27 15.89
N LYS A 124 18.27 -16.61 16.93
CA LYS A 124 16.94 -16.00 16.91
C LYS A 124 16.84 -14.87 15.89
N ALA A 125 17.85 -14.00 15.81
CA ALA A 125 17.90 -12.92 14.81
C ALA A 125 17.89 -13.47 13.38
N LYS A 126 18.61 -14.58 13.14
CA LYS A 126 18.62 -15.27 11.85
C LYS A 126 17.27 -15.88 11.52
N GLU A 127 16.63 -16.53 12.47
CA GLU A 127 15.28 -17.11 12.30
C GLU A 127 14.25 -16.01 12.03
N ASP A 128 14.31 -14.89 12.76
CA ASP A 128 13.40 -13.76 12.56
C ASP A 128 13.62 -13.09 11.19
N HIS A 129 14.88 -12.97 10.75
CA HIS A 129 15.21 -12.46 9.41
C HIS A 129 14.63 -13.35 8.30
N ILE A 130 14.84 -14.67 8.38
CA ILE A 130 14.29 -15.63 7.42
C ILE A 130 12.76 -15.52 7.39
N ARG A 131 12.10 -15.50 8.54
CA ARG A 131 10.64 -15.36 8.65
C ARG A 131 10.13 -14.04 8.05
N ASN A 132 10.90 -12.96 8.19
CA ASN A 132 10.54 -11.67 7.62
C ASN A 132 10.72 -11.68 6.08
N LEU A 133 11.78 -12.33 5.56
CA LEU A 133 11.94 -12.54 4.12
C LEU A 133 10.77 -13.34 3.53
N GLU A 134 10.41 -14.47 4.14
CA GLU A 134 9.26 -15.29 3.71
C GLU A 134 7.95 -14.49 3.70
N ARG A 135 7.76 -13.60 4.69
CA ARG A 135 6.60 -12.70 4.74
C ARG A 135 6.58 -11.71 3.58
N VAL A 136 7.71 -11.08 3.27
CA VAL A 136 7.86 -10.14 2.15
C VAL A 136 7.62 -10.85 0.82
N GLU A 137 8.20 -12.03 0.65
CA GLU A 137 8.00 -12.85 -0.54
C GLU A 137 6.52 -13.21 -0.75
N LYS A 138 5.84 -13.64 0.33
CA LYS A 138 4.41 -13.93 0.28
C LYS A 138 3.58 -12.68 -0.07
N GLN A 139 3.85 -11.55 0.56
CA GLN A 139 3.12 -10.30 0.24
C GLN A 139 3.34 -9.88 -1.22
N THR A 140 4.54 -10.08 -1.76
CA THR A 140 4.84 -9.82 -3.17
C THR A 140 4.02 -10.72 -4.08
N GLN A 141 3.96 -12.02 -3.78
CA GLN A 141 3.13 -12.98 -4.51
C GLN A 141 1.63 -12.62 -4.44
N ASP A 142 1.14 -12.30 -3.24
CA ASP A 142 -0.27 -11.94 -3.03
C ASP A 142 -0.64 -10.69 -3.84
N ARG A 143 0.23 -9.67 -3.89
CA ARG A 143 0.01 -8.45 -4.69
C ARG A 143 -0.04 -8.73 -6.18
N ILE A 144 0.85 -9.59 -6.69
CA ILE A 144 0.83 -10.02 -8.10
C ILE A 144 -0.49 -10.76 -8.37
N ALA A 145 -0.85 -11.71 -7.51
CA ALA A 145 -2.07 -12.50 -7.64
C ALA A 145 -3.33 -11.63 -7.67
N ASP A 146 -3.43 -10.67 -6.77
CA ASP A 146 -4.56 -9.76 -6.70
C ASP A 146 -4.63 -8.85 -7.93
N SER A 147 -3.49 -8.36 -8.40
CA SER A 147 -3.39 -7.57 -9.63
C SER A 147 -3.84 -8.39 -10.85
N VAL A 148 -3.32 -9.62 -10.99
CA VAL A 148 -3.69 -10.54 -12.08
C VAL A 148 -5.20 -10.84 -12.06
N ARG A 149 -5.75 -11.20 -10.89
CA ARG A 149 -7.20 -11.47 -10.75
C ARG A 149 -8.05 -10.25 -11.08
N HIS A 150 -7.58 -9.06 -10.69
CA HIS A 150 -8.30 -7.83 -10.99
C HIS A 150 -8.33 -7.53 -12.50
N ILE A 151 -7.20 -7.69 -13.20
CA ILE A 151 -7.12 -7.51 -14.66
C ILE A 151 -8.02 -8.52 -15.38
N ILE A 152 -7.99 -9.81 -14.98
CA ILE A 152 -8.88 -10.83 -15.54
C ILE A 152 -10.36 -10.44 -15.38
N ARG A 153 -10.77 -9.98 -14.20
CA ARG A 153 -12.13 -9.52 -13.96
C ARG A 153 -12.49 -8.32 -14.80
N SER A 154 -11.59 -7.36 -14.95
CA SER A 154 -11.80 -6.15 -15.74
C SER A 154 -11.99 -6.45 -17.23
N PHE A 155 -11.35 -7.49 -17.73
CA PHE A 155 -11.44 -7.92 -19.14
C PHE A 155 -12.42 -9.08 -19.36
N SER A 156 -13.17 -9.48 -18.35
CA SER A 156 -14.25 -10.46 -18.47
C SER A 156 -15.56 -9.80 -18.85
N SER A 157 -16.46 -10.58 -19.44
CA SER A 157 -17.84 -10.14 -19.73
C SER A 157 -18.77 -10.62 -18.64
N GLN A 158 -19.84 -9.86 -18.38
CA GLN A 158 -20.92 -10.23 -17.48
C GLN A 158 -22.17 -10.53 -18.31
N THR A 159 -22.86 -11.63 -17.97
CA THR A 159 -24.20 -11.88 -18.49
C THR A 159 -25.21 -11.16 -17.60
N ILE A 160 -25.91 -10.20 -18.16
CA ILE A 160 -26.99 -9.49 -17.47
C ILE A 160 -28.33 -9.83 -18.12
N THR A 161 -29.38 -9.93 -17.32
CA THR A 161 -30.74 -10.08 -17.82
C THR A 161 -31.32 -8.68 -18.04
N ASP A 162 -31.81 -8.40 -19.23
CA ASP A 162 -32.49 -7.13 -19.55
C ASP A 162 -33.91 -7.09 -18.93
N LYS A 163 -34.59 -5.98 -19.11
CA LYS A 163 -35.95 -5.78 -18.58
C LYS A 163 -36.99 -6.72 -19.22
N ASP A 164 -36.67 -7.29 -20.37
CA ASP A 164 -37.52 -8.18 -21.14
C ASP A 164 -37.20 -9.66 -20.89
N GLY A 165 -36.24 -9.95 -19.97
CA GLY A 165 -35.86 -11.31 -19.57
C GLY A 165 -34.77 -11.92 -20.47
N ASN A 166 -34.20 -11.19 -21.43
CA ASN A 166 -33.20 -11.70 -22.35
C ASN A 166 -31.81 -11.63 -21.67
N GLN A 167 -30.99 -12.64 -21.88
CA GLN A 167 -29.59 -12.62 -21.43
C GLN A 167 -28.72 -11.84 -22.42
N ILE A 168 -28.11 -10.73 -21.95
CA ILE A 168 -27.21 -9.91 -22.73
C ILE A 168 -25.82 -10.04 -22.12
N VAL A 169 -24.82 -10.39 -22.95
CA VAL A 169 -23.41 -10.39 -22.55
C VAL A 169 -22.86 -8.98 -22.69
N LYS A 170 -22.48 -8.35 -21.58
CA LYS A 170 -21.82 -7.03 -21.59
C LYS A 170 -20.40 -7.16 -21.09
N PRO A 171 -19.41 -6.55 -21.77
CA PRO A 171 -18.06 -6.46 -21.25
C PRO A 171 -18.06 -5.62 -19.97
N ASN A 172 -17.21 -5.99 -19.01
CA ASN A 172 -17.00 -5.18 -17.82
C ASN A 172 -16.44 -3.81 -18.23
N ARG A 173 -16.82 -2.78 -17.48
CA ARG A 173 -16.28 -1.44 -17.73
C ARG A 173 -14.82 -1.41 -17.34
N PHE A 174 -13.98 -1.11 -18.29
CA PHE A 174 -12.58 -0.82 -18.11
C PHE A 174 -12.39 0.52 -17.37
N GLN A 175 -11.55 0.52 -16.35
CA GLN A 175 -11.19 1.72 -15.58
C GLN A 175 -9.70 2.00 -15.74
N GLU A 176 -9.35 3.09 -16.41
CA GLU A 176 -7.97 3.52 -16.67
C GLU A 176 -7.16 3.69 -15.40
N SER A 177 -7.73 4.35 -14.39
CA SER A 177 -7.07 4.55 -13.09
C SER A 177 -6.66 3.24 -12.42
N SER A 178 -7.43 2.15 -12.65
CA SER A 178 -7.07 0.84 -12.16
C SER A 178 -5.88 0.25 -12.92
N MET A 179 -5.84 0.42 -14.24
CA MET A 179 -4.71 -0.07 -15.05
C MET A 179 -3.40 0.66 -14.71
N LEU A 180 -3.47 1.95 -14.45
CA LEU A 180 -2.30 2.73 -13.99
C LEU A 180 -1.71 2.17 -12.70
N LYS A 181 -2.53 1.78 -11.73
CA LYS A 181 -2.06 1.13 -10.49
C LYS A 181 -1.31 -0.17 -10.73
N HIS A 182 -1.76 -0.99 -11.70
CA HIS A 182 -1.06 -2.22 -12.05
C HIS A 182 0.29 -1.96 -12.72
N LEU A 183 0.39 -0.91 -13.55
CA LEU A 183 1.65 -0.49 -14.15
C LEU A 183 2.65 0.06 -13.11
N GLU A 184 2.14 0.81 -12.12
CA GLU A 184 2.97 1.30 -11.00
C GLU A 184 3.47 0.17 -10.13
N LEU A 185 2.62 -0.83 -9.83
CA LEU A 185 3.01 -1.99 -9.05
C LEU A 185 4.24 -2.69 -9.64
N VAL A 186 4.30 -2.88 -10.95
CA VAL A 186 5.45 -3.53 -11.60
C VAL A 186 6.75 -2.79 -11.33
N LYS A 187 6.74 -1.46 -11.32
CA LYS A 187 7.96 -0.66 -11.11
C LYS A 187 8.61 -0.93 -9.74
N ILE A 188 7.82 -1.32 -8.75
CA ILE A 188 8.30 -1.54 -7.38
C ILE A 188 8.51 -3.03 -7.04
N LEU A 189 7.92 -3.96 -7.81
CA LEU A 189 7.98 -5.40 -7.49
C LEU A 189 9.41 -5.95 -7.46
N ASN A 190 10.24 -5.56 -8.42
CA ASN A 190 11.64 -6.00 -8.49
C ASN A 190 12.45 -5.60 -7.25
N ALA A 191 12.15 -4.43 -6.68
CA ALA A 191 12.83 -3.93 -5.48
C ALA A 191 12.43 -4.69 -4.20
N PHE A 192 11.31 -5.40 -4.22
CA PHE A 192 10.84 -6.19 -3.07
C PHE A 192 11.33 -7.63 -3.06
N ASN A 193 11.98 -8.12 -4.12
CA ASN A 193 12.60 -9.44 -4.11
C ASN A 193 13.98 -9.43 -3.45
N ILE A 194 14.02 -9.05 -2.18
CA ILE A 194 15.25 -8.91 -1.37
C ILE A 194 15.98 -10.25 -1.22
N GLY A 195 15.22 -11.35 -1.17
CA GLY A 195 15.75 -12.72 -1.04
C GLY A 195 16.29 -13.31 -2.35
N ASN A 196 16.24 -12.58 -3.48
CA ASN A 196 16.58 -13.10 -4.81
C ASN A 196 15.86 -14.43 -5.17
N ASN A 197 14.62 -14.55 -4.73
CA ASN A 197 13.81 -15.73 -5.01
C ASN A 197 13.51 -15.84 -6.51
N SER A 198 13.98 -16.91 -7.14
CA SER A 198 13.83 -17.12 -8.59
C SER A 198 12.37 -17.26 -9.03
N VAL A 199 11.51 -17.87 -8.20
CA VAL A 199 10.08 -18.01 -8.50
C VAL A 199 9.41 -16.64 -8.55
N ILE A 200 9.76 -15.75 -7.63
CA ILE A 200 9.24 -14.36 -7.63
C ILE A 200 9.76 -13.59 -8.84
N ASN A 201 11.03 -13.75 -9.20
CA ASN A 201 11.59 -13.13 -10.41
C ASN A 201 10.83 -13.58 -11.67
N ASP A 202 10.54 -14.87 -11.77
CA ASP A 202 9.77 -15.42 -12.90
C ASP A 202 8.34 -14.89 -12.92
N MET A 203 7.68 -14.79 -11.74
CA MET A 203 6.34 -14.22 -11.64
C MET A 203 6.32 -12.75 -12.08
N ILE A 204 7.27 -11.95 -11.60
CA ILE A 204 7.39 -10.53 -11.96
C ILE A 204 7.61 -10.40 -13.46
N SER A 205 8.55 -11.19 -14.03
CA SER A 205 8.88 -11.17 -15.46
C SER A 205 7.67 -11.54 -16.33
N ASP A 206 6.92 -12.57 -15.95
CA ASP A 206 5.73 -12.98 -16.70
C ASP A 206 4.61 -11.95 -16.57
N PHE A 207 4.43 -11.37 -15.39
CA PHE A 207 3.48 -10.28 -15.18
C PHE A 207 3.84 -9.03 -16.00
N GLU A 208 5.11 -8.60 -15.99
CA GLU A 208 5.60 -7.49 -16.83
C GLU A 208 5.31 -7.70 -18.32
N LYS A 209 5.58 -8.91 -18.82
CA LYS A 209 5.30 -9.27 -20.22
C LYS A 209 3.79 -9.17 -20.52
N ALA A 210 2.97 -9.73 -19.64
CA ALA A 210 1.53 -9.78 -19.82
C ALA A 210 0.87 -8.39 -19.77
N ILE A 211 1.39 -7.44 -18.97
CA ILE A 211 0.85 -6.06 -18.92
C ILE A 211 1.52 -5.11 -19.93
N SER A 212 2.57 -5.55 -20.63
CA SER A 212 3.26 -4.69 -21.60
C SER A 212 2.36 -4.05 -22.68
N PRO A 213 1.29 -4.72 -23.16
CA PRO A 213 0.34 -4.08 -24.05
C PRO A 213 -0.42 -2.92 -23.40
N ILE A 214 -0.76 -3.05 -22.10
CA ILE A 214 -1.41 -1.99 -21.31
C ILE A 214 -0.47 -0.78 -21.21
N ALA A 215 0.81 -1.02 -20.91
CA ALA A 215 1.81 0.04 -20.82
C ALA A 215 2.03 0.80 -22.12
N ARG A 216 1.95 0.09 -23.25
CA ARG A 216 2.05 0.73 -24.58
C ARG A 216 0.84 1.56 -24.91
N ASP A 217 -0.35 1.09 -24.60
CA ASP A 217 -1.62 1.75 -24.91
C ASP A 217 -1.88 2.96 -23.98
N GLN A 218 -1.22 3.03 -22.82
CA GLN A 218 -1.27 4.20 -21.93
C GLN A 218 -0.91 5.50 -22.65
N LYS A 219 0.01 5.45 -23.64
CA LYS A 219 0.42 6.60 -24.43
C LYS A 219 -0.67 7.12 -25.37
N ASN A 220 -1.69 6.30 -25.63
CA ASN A 220 -2.83 6.58 -26.50
C ASN A 220 -4.13 6.64 -25.67
N ASP A 221 -4.07 7.06 -24.41
CA ASP A 221 -5.21 7.14 -23.50
C ASP A 221 -6.08 5.86 -23.47
N PHE A 222 -5.42 4.70 -23.58
CA PHE A 222 -6.03 3.36 -23.58
C PHE A 222 -7.10 3.13 -24.68
N GLU A 223 -7.01 3.79 -25.82
CA GLU A 223 -7.96 3.65 -26.93
C GLU A 223 -8.03 2.20 -27.44
N THR A 224 -6.86 1.56 -27.66
CA THR A 224 -6.81 0.16 -28.13
C THR A 224 -7.52 -0.79 -27.17
N LEU A 225 -7.35 -0.59 -25.85
CA LEU A 225 -8.00 -1.42 -24.84
C LEU A 225 -9.51 -1.16 -24.71
N ARG A 226 -9.98 0.04 -25.07
CA ARG A 226 -11.41 0.34 -25.10
C ARG A 226 -12.11 -0.32 -26.27
N ASP A 227 -11.47 -0.29 -27.44
CA ASP A 227 -12.14 -0.60 -28.70
C ASP A 227 -11.79 -1.98 -29.28
N ASN A 228 -10.75 -2.66 -28.73
CA ASN A 228 -10.27 -3.94 -29.24
C ASN A 228 -10.43 -5.07 -28.23
N ASP A 229 -11.48 -5.88 -28.45
CA ASP A 229 -11.77 -7.05 -27.62
C ASP A 229 -10.67 -8.13 -27.71
N ASP A 230 -10.06 -8.33 -28.88
CA ASP A 230 -9.01 -9.33 -29.08
C ASP A 230 -7.78 -9.02 -28.21
N THR A 231 -7.41 -7.75 -28.10
CA THR A 231 -6.32 -7.32 -27.24
C THR A 231 -6.63 -7.61 -25.77
N ARG A 232 -7.86 -7.32 -25.32
CA ARG A 232 -8.30 -7.63 -23.95
C ARG A 232 -8.31 -9.13 -23.66
N LEU A 233 -8.81 -9.92 -24.62
CA LEU A 233 -8.86 -11.38 -24.50
C LEU A 233 -7.45 -11.99 -24.44
N LYS A 234 -6.49 -11.46 -25.22
CA LYS A 234 -5.10 -11.89 -25.18
C LYS A 234 -4.49 -11.60 -23.81
N ILE A 235 -4.59 -10.38 -23.30
CA ILE A 235 -4.07 -10.01 -21.98
C ILE A 235 -4.71 -10.90 -20.89
N LYS A 236 -6.02 -11.11 -20.95
CA LYS A 236 -6.72 -12.00 -20.03
C LYS A 236 -6.15 -13.41 -20.07
N SER A 237 -5.94 -13.99 -21.26
CA SER A 237 -5.35 -15.31 -21.43
C SER A 237 -3.92 -15.40 -20.86
N ASP A 238 -3.10 -14.38 -21.09
CA ASP A 238 -1.75 -14.29 -20.54
C ASP A 238 -1.79 -14.23 -19.00
N MET A 239 -2.74 -13.51 -18.41
CA MET A 239 -2.95 -13.45 -16.95
C MET A 239 -3.45 -14.78 -16.38
N GLU A 240 -4.36 -15.48 -17.06
CA GLU A 240 -4.83 -16.82 -16.66
C GLU A 240 -3.69 -17.85 -16.72
N ALA A 241 -2.76 -17.72 -17.67
CA ALA A 241 -1.56 -18.54 -17.73
C ALA A 241 -0.64 -18.33 -16.50
N ILE A 242 -0.50 -17.10 -16.01
CA ILE A 242 0.25 -16.80 -14.77
C ILE A 242 -0.39 -17.49 -13.56
N ILE A 243 -1.73 -17.39 -13.39
CA ILE A 243 -2.44 -18.10 -12.31
C ILE A 243 -2.16 -19.60 -12.36
N SER A 244 -2.27 -20.19 -13.55
CA SER A 244 -2.09 -21.63 -13.74
C SER A 244 -0.66 -22.06 -13.46
N LYS A 245 0.35 -21.29 -13.93
CA LYS A 245 1.76 -21.59 -13.77
C LYS A 245 2.21 -21.53 -12.31
N PHE A 246 1.79 -20.53 -11.58
CA PHE A 246 2.24 -20.26 -10.20
C PHE A 246 1.25 -20.72 -9.14
N LYS A 247 0.07 -21.20 -9.53
CA LYS A 247 -1.00 -21.68 -8.64
C LYS A 247 -1.46 -20.62 -7.62
N ILE A 248 -1.62 -19.38 -8.05
CA ILE A 248 -1.96 -18.22 -7.24
C ILE A 248 -3.41 -17.76 -7.43
#